data_c21477be52e602e7a7e2c87126979a29
#
_entry.id   c21477be52e602e7a7e2c87126979a29
#
_cell.length_a   1.000
_cell.length_b   1.000
_cell.length_c   1.000
_cell.angle_alpha   90.00
_cell.angle_beta   90.00
_cell.angle_gamma   90.00
#
_symmetry.space_group_name_H-M   'P 1'
#
loop_
_entity.id
_entity.type
_entity.pdbx_description
1 polymer ?
#
loop_
_entity_poly.entity_id
_entity_poly.type
_entity_poly.pdbx_seq_one_letter_code
_entity_poly.pdbx_strand_id
1 'polypeptide(L)'
;MTRVFSGIQPTGHLTLGNYLGAMRRWVEADQHQADSLFCVVDLHALTVEHDPARVRRLSRQAATLLLASGLDPELCTLFVQSHVDEHARLSYLLECVATDGEMRRMIQYKEKATKEAARGRSVRVSLLTYPVLMAADILAYGTDDVPVGEDQAQHVELARDLAVRFNQRYGHTFTVPRATLPQVAARVMNLQEPTRKMGKSDDSGLGVVYLLDEPDVVRKKVMRAVTDSGREVVYDREERPGLANLLEILASCTGGNPEALAGVYESYGSLKKDTAEAVVELLRPVQERHSALCADPGYVEGVLRDGADKARAMARPTVDAAYRAIGLLPAVSVSGSEAVDTDVVDTGVVDTGAVDTGVALNAAR
;
A
#
# COMPACT_ATOMS: atom_id res chain seq x y z
N MET A 1 11.51 -2.90 19.60
CA MET A 1 10.59 -1.88 19.05
C MET A 1 10.07 -2.43 17.74
N THR A 2 8.77 -2.37 17.48
CA THR A 2 8.15 -2.96 16.29
C THR A 2 8.22 -1.98 15.14
N ARG A 3 8.82 -2.38 14.02
CA ARG A 3 8.86 -1.57 12.79
C ARG A 3 7.65 -1.88 11.93
N VAL A 4 6.97 -0.82 11.48
CA VAL A 4 5.74 -0.91 10.66
C VAL A 4 6.02 -0.37 9.26
N PHE A 5 5.56 -1.09 8.24
CA PHE A 5 5.55 -0.62 6.86
C PHE A 5 4.13 -0.64 6.30
N SER A 6 3.71 0.47 5.70
CA SER A 6 2.42 0.58 5.01
C SER A 6 2.57 1.35 3.71
N GLY A 7 1.82 0.95 2.69
CA GLY A 7 1.88 1.57 1.38
C GLY A 7 0.51 1.93 0.82
N ILE A 8 0.44 3.04 0.08
CA ILE A 8 -0.76 3.44 -0.65
C ILE A 8 -0.48 3.60 -2.14
N GLN A 9 -1.24 2.89 -2.97
CA GLN A 9 -1.06 2.92 -4.41
C GLN A 9 -1.76 4.14 -5.04
N PRO A 10 -1.06 4.96 -5.85
CA PRO A 10 -1.62 6.18 -6.46
C PRO A 10 -2.34 5.89 -7.78
N THR A 11 -3.28 4.93 -7.80
CA THR A 11 -4.03 4.54 -9.02
C THR A 11 -5.32 5.31 -9.23
N GLY A 12 -5.77 6.08 -8.25
CA GLY A 12 -6.97 6.90 -8.27
C GLY A 12 -7.01 7.87 -7.10
N HIS A 13 -8.05 8.70 -7.06
CA HIS A 13 -8.27 9.59 -5.93
C HIS A 13 -8.54 8.81 -4.66
N LEU A 14 -8.03 9.32 -3.53
CA LEU A 14 -8.25 8.69 -2.22
C LEU A 14 -9.70 8.87 -1.77
N THR A 15 -10.27 7.79 -1.22
CA THR A 15 -11.67 7.71 -0.85
C THR A 15 -11.85 7.75 0.66
N LEU A 16 -13.07 8.02 1.12
CA LEU A 16 -13.46 7.89 2.53
C LEU A 16 -13.12 6.49 3.07
N GLY A 17 -13.27 5.44 2.25
CA GLY A 17 -12.87 4.07 2.61
C GLY A 17 -11.37 3.91 2.83
N ASN A 18 -10.51 4.64 2.09
CA ASN A 18 -9.07 4.65 2.35
C ASN A 18 -8.74 5.37 3.67
N TYR A 19 -9.42 6.47 3.94
CA TYR A 19 -9.20 7.25 5.15
C TYR A 19 -9.61 6.47 6.40
N LEU A 20 -10.86 6.05 6.49
CA LEU A 20 -11.39 5.33 7.66
C LEU A 20 -10.82 3.91 7.80
N GLY A 21 -10.51 3.26 6.68
CA GLY A 21 -10.02 1.87 6.68
C GLY A 21 -8.52 1.71 6.94
N ALA A 22 -7.70 2.76 6.69
CA ALA A 22 -6.26 2.65 6.85
C ALA A 22 -5.61 3.95 7.36
N MET A 23 -5.77 5.08 6.65
CA MET A 23 -4.99 6.29 6.91
C MET A 23 -5.19 6.84 8.31
N ARG A 24 -6.41 6.79 8.83
CA ARG A 24 -6.74 7.24 10.19
C ARG A 24 -5.93 6.47 11.24
N ARG A 25 -5.85 5.14 11.10
CA ARG A 25 -5.04 4.30 11.99
C ARG A 25 -3.55 4.65 11.87
N TRP A 26 -3.05 4.91 10.66
CA TRP A 26 -1.66 5.33 10.46
C TRP A 26 -1.35 6.59 11.26
N VAL A 27 -2.27 7.56 11.28
CA VAL A 27 -2.12 8.82 12.02
C VAL A 27 -2.28 8.61 13.53
N GLU A 28 -3.31 7.87 13.96
CA GLU A 28 -3.67 7.76 15.39
C GLU A 28 -2.78 6.77 16.16
N ALA A 29 -2.25 5.74 15.49
CA ALA A 29 -1.53 4.66 16.15
C ALA A 29 -0.17 4.34 15.52
N ASP A 30 -0.15 4.06 14.22
CA ASP A 30 1.02 3.42 13.61
C ASP A 30 2.22 4.37 13.50
N GLN A 31 2.03 5.68 13.25
CA GLN A 31 3.14 6.65 13.21
C GLN A 31 3.86 6.84 14.54
N HIS A 32 3.24 6.46 15.65
CA HIS A 32 3.84 6.53 16.99
C HIS A 32 4.65 5.28 17.36
N GLN A 33 4.68 4.27 16.48
CA GLN A 33 5.58 3.13 16.63
C GLN A 33 6.99 3.52 16.18
N ALA A 34 8.00 2.82 16.69
CA ALA A 34 9.38 3.09 16.29
C ALA A 34 9.58 2.77 14.79
N ASP A 35 10.24 3.71 14.10
CA ASP A 35 10.64 3.54 12.69
C ASP A 35 9.46 3.21 11.74
N SER A 36 8.32 3.85 11.91
CA SER A 36 7.18 3.66 11.01
C SER A 36 7.43 4.27 9.63
N LEU A 37 7.17 3.48 8.58
CA LEU A 37 7.38 3.86 7.19
C LEU A 37 6.04 3.86 6.44
N PHE A 38 5.74 4.99 5.78
CA PHE A 38 4.57 5.15 4.93
C PHE A 38 5.03 5.49 3.51
N CYS A 39 4.62 4.69 2.55
CA CYS A 39 5.12 4.76 1.19
C CYS A 39 4.00 5.02 0.18
N VAL A 40 4.20 5.99 -0.72
CA VAL A 40 3.41 6.09 -1.95
C VAL A 40 4.02 5.11 -2.95
N VAL A 41 3.36 3.95 -3.15
CA VAL A 41 3.89 2.85 -3.95
C VAL A 41 3.57 3.02 -5.43
N ASP A 42 4.26 3.95 -6.05
CA ASP A 42 4.04 4.37 -7.44
C ASP A 42 4.54 3.36 -8.49
N LEU A 43 5.54 2.55 -8.19
CA LEU A 43 5.97 1.45 -9.07
C LEU A 43 4.85 0.40 -9.23
N HIS A 44 4.07 0.14 -8.19
CA HIS A 44 2.92 -0.76 -8.29
C HIS A 44 1.81 -0.21 -9.19
N ALA A 45 1.73 1.12 -9.39
CA ALA A 45 0.78 1.71 -10.32
C ALA A 45 1.09 1.38 -11.80
N LEU A 46 2.33 0.99 -12.11
CA LEU A 46 2.77 0.65 -13.46
C LEU A 46 2.35 -0.75 -13.93
N THR A 47 1.75 -1.55 -13.06
CA THR A 47 1.28 -2.91 -13.37
C THR A 47 0.13 -2.95 -14.38
N VAL A 48 -0.55 -1.82 -14.57
CA VAL A 48 -1.62 -1.63 -15.56
C VAL A 48 -1.26 -0.51 -16.53
N GLU A 49 -2.05 -0.38 -17.60
CA GLU A 49 -1.91 0.74 -18.53
C GLU A 49 -2.17 2.07 -17.80
N HIS A 50 -1.30 3.04 -18.01
CA HIS A 50 -1.32 4.31 -17.29
C HIS A 50 -0.91 5.48 -18.18
N ASP A 51 -1.41 6.66 -17.84
CA ASP A 51 -0.96 7.95 -18.34
C ASP A 51 0.14 8.50 -17.40
N PRO A 52 1.35 8.80 -17.89
CA PRO A 52 2.45 9.32 -17.06
C PRO A 52 2.12 10.60 -16.30
N ALA A 53 1.38 11.53 -16.91
CA ALA A 53 0.98 12.77 -16.26
C ALA A 53 0.00 12.51 -15.10
N ARG A 54 -0.90 11.54 -15.30
CA ARG A 54 -1.85 11.11 -14.25
C ARG A 54 -1.13 10.44 -13.08
N VAL A 55 -0.19 9.52 -13.33
CA VAL A 55 0.59 8.86 -12.26
C VAL A 55 1.32 9.90 -11.44
N ARG A 56 2.05 10.84 -12.08
CA ARG A 56 2.77 11.92 -11.38
C ARG A 56 1.84 12.76 -10.51
N ARG A 57 0.69 13.18 -11.05
CA ARG A 57 -0.29 13.97 -10.31
C ARG A 57 -0.87 13.21 -9.12
N LEU A 58 -1.27 11.95 -9.31
CA LEU A 58 -1.86 11.14 -8.26
C LEU A 58 -0.85 10.75 -7.18
N SER A 59 0.42 10.52 -7.52
CA SER A 59 1.49 10.27 -6.54
C SER A 59 1.70 11.49 -5.64
N ARG A 60 1.78 12.70 -6.24
CA ARG A 60 1.90 13.94 -5.47
C ARG A 60 0.66 14.17 -4.61
N GLN A 61 -0.54 14.01 -5.17
CA GLN A 61 -1.80 14.17 -4.43
C GLN A 61 -1.89 13.19 -3.25
N ALA A 62 -1.50 11.91 -3.44
CA ALA A 62 -1.51 10.92 -2.38
C ALA A 62 -0.57 11.32 -1.24
N ALA A 63 0.67 11.74 -1.54
CA ALA A 63 1.63 12.22 -0.54
C ALA A 63 1.10 13.44 0.22
N THR A 64 0.57 14.44 -0.50
CA THR A 64 -0.02 15.64 0.12
C THR A 64 -1.21 15.29 1.01
N LEU A 65 -2.07 14.35 0.61
CA LEU A 65 -3.21 13.91 1.40
C LEU A 65 -2.80 13.11 2.64
N LEU A 66 -1.71 12.33 2.58
CA LEU A 66 -1.16 11.65 3.75
C LEU A 66 -0.71 12.66 4.81
N LEU A 67 0.02 13.70 4.43
CA LEU A 67 0.41 14.81 5.32
C LEU A 67 -0.82 15.58 5.82
N ALA A 68 -1.76 15.90 4.93
CA ALA A 68 -2.99 16.61 5.28
C ALA A 68 -3.86 15.81 6.28
N SER A 69 -3.81 14.49 6.20
CA SER A 69 -4.52 13.60 7.13
C SER A 69 -3.90 13.56 8.52
N GLY A 70 -2.66 14.06 8.69
CA GLY A 70 -1.99 14.18 9.97
C GLY A 70 -0.76 13.28 10.15
N LEU A 71 -0.24 12.67 9.07
CA LEU A 71 1.08 12.05 9.17
C LEU A 71 2.14 13.14 9.41
N ASP A 72 2.93 12.93 10.46
CA ASP A 72 3.97 13.85 10.90
C ASP A 72 5.35 13.31 10.48
N PRO A 73 6.09 14.01 9.60
CA PRO A 73 7.41 13.58 9.14
C PRO A 73 8.48 13.58 10.24
N GLU A 74 8.21 14.20 11.40
CA GLU A 74 9.08 14.11 12.58
C GLU A 74 8.87 12.77 13.35
N LEU A 75 7.68 12.18 13.25
CA LEU A 75 7.33 10.91 13.93
C LEU A 75 7.52 9.69 13.03
N CYS A 76 7.40 9.85 11.71
CA CYS A 76 7.45 8.74 10.77
C CYS A 76 8.25 9.11 9.50
N THR A 77 8.53 8.10 8.67
CA THR A 77 9.20 8.29 7.38
C THR A 77 8.16 8.20 6.26
N LEU A 78 7.87 9.32 5.59
CA LEU A 78 6.99 9.37 4.41
C LEU A 78 7.83 9.56 3.14
N PHE A 79 7.68 8.68 2.16
CA PHE A 79 8.44 8.72 0.91
C PHE A 79 7.68 8.14 -0.28
N VAL A 80 8.25 8.30 -1.49
CA VAL A 80 7.76 7.69 -2.72
C VAL A 80 8.64 6.49 -3.07
N GLN A 81 8.06 5.37 -3.41
CA GLN A 81 8.75 4.10 -3.68
C GLN A 81 9.85 4.24 -4.75
N SER A 82 9.53 4.90 -5.87
CA SER A 82 10.49 5.11 -6.97
C SER A 82 11.68 6.00 -6.61
N HIS A 83 11.66 6.68 -5.47
CA HIS A 83 12.79 7.47 -4.99
C HIS A 83 13.83 6.63 -4.24
N VAL A 84 13.57 5.34 -4.00
CA VAL A 84 14.43 4.41 -3.25
C VAL A 84 14.73 3.20 -4.14
N ASP A 85 15.88 3.20 -4.81
CA ASP A 85 16.27 2.17 -5.79
C ASP A 85 16.40 0.77 -5.18
N GLU A 86 16.63 0.69 -3.88
CA GLU A 86 16.76 -0.53 -3.11
C GLU A 86 15.54 -1.46 -3.27
N HIS A 87 14.35 -0.92 -3.46
CA HIS A 87 13.12 -1.70 -3.74
C HIS A 87 13.27 -2.53 -5.02
N ALA A 88 13.64 -1.88 -6.12
CA ALA A 88 13.80 -2.54 -7.41
C ALA A 88 15.00 -3.51 -7.41
N ARG A 89 16.11 -3.14 -6.77
CA ARG A 89 17.30 -3.99 -6.61
C ARG A 89 16.95 -5.27 -5.85
N LEU A 90 16.26 -5.16 -4.71
CA LEU A 90 15.87 -6.31 -3.91
C LEU A 90 14.80 -7.15 -4.59
N SER A 91 13.84 -6.53 -5.29
CA SER A 91 12.81 -7.24 -6.05
C SER A 91 13.43 -8.24 -7.02
N TYR A 92 14.44 -7.84 -7.79
CA TYR A 92 15.11 -8.75 -8.70
C TYR A 92 15.79 -9.94 -8.01
N LEU A 93 16.45 -9.73 -6.86
CA LEU A 93 17.03 -10.84 -6.09
C LEU A 93 15.96 -11.82 -5.58
N LEU A 94 14.83 -11.29 -5.13
CA LEU A 94 13.72 -12.11 -4.65
C LEU A 94 13.02 -12.84 -5.80
N GLU A 95 12.98 -12.28 -7.02
CA GLU A 95 12.51 -12.99 -8.22
C GLU A 95 13.35 -14.23 -8.53
N CYS A 96 14.67 -14.19 -8.25
CA CYS A 96 15.56 -15.34 -8.40
C CYS A 96 15.30 -16.45 -7.33
N VAL A 97 14.55 -16.14 -6.28
CA VAL A 97 14.17 -17.07 -5.21
C VAL A 97 12.71 -17.53 -5.33
N ALA A 98 11.85 -16.68 -5.89
CA ALA A 98 10.45 -16.97 -6.17
C ALA A 98 10.29 -17.97 -7.32
N THR A 99 9.12 -18.60 -7.42
CA THR A 99 8.80 -19.50 -8.54
C THR A 99 7.59 -19.01 -9.34
N ASP A 100 7.57 -19.29 -10.65
CA ASP A 100 6.45 -18.96 -11.55
C ASP A 100 5.12 -19.53 -11.01
N GLY A 101 5.15 -20.74 -10.47
CA GLY A 101 3.96 -21.38 -9.91
C GLY A 101 3.37 -20.64 -8.69
N GLU A 102 4.20 -20.03 -7.85
CA GLU A 102 3.74 -19.21 -6.71
C GLU A 102 3.06 -17.94 -7.22
N MET A 103 3.68 -17.24 -8.15
CA MET A 103 3.14 -16.00 -8.73
C MET A 103 1.78 -16.26 -9.40
N ARG A 104 1.65 -17.33 -10.18
CA ARG A 104 0.40 -17.69 -10.85
C ARG A 104 -0.71 -18.14 -9.90
N ARG A 105 -0.38 -18.56 -8.67
CA ARG A 105 -1.37 -18.92 -7.64
C ARG A 105 -1.94 -17.71 -6.90
N MET A 106 -1.34 -16.53 -7.00
CA MET A 106 -1.81 -15.31 -6.35
C MET A 106 -3.24 -14.96 -6.80
N ILE A 107 -4.15 -14.80 -5.85
CA ILE A 107 -5.58 -14.55 -6.12
C ILE A 107 -5.74 -13.25 -6.92
N GLN A 108 -5.12 -12.18 -6.49
CA GLN A 108 -5.21 -10.89 -7.19
C GLN A 108 -4.62 -10.90 -8.59
N TYR A 109 -3.56 -11.72 -8.84
CA TYR A 109 -3.06 -11.92 -10.20
C TYR A 109 -4.14 -12.54 -11.09
N LYS A 110 -4.76 -13.64 -10.64
CA LYS A 110 -5.80 -14.34 -11.41
C LYS A 110 -6.96 -13.41 -11.75
N GLU A 111 -7.47 -12.66 -10.76
CA GLU A 111 -8.58 -11.74 -10.96
C GLU A 111 -8.26 -10.62 -11.96
N LYS A 112 -7.09 -9.98 -11.80
CA LYS A 112 -6.68 -8.88 -12.68
C LYS A 112 -6.34 -9.38 -14.08
N ALA A 113 -5.64 -10.52 -14.21
CA ALA A 113 -5.33 -11.12 -15.49
C ALA A 113 -6.61 -11.50 -16.27
N THR A 114 -7.60 -12.08 -15.60
CA THR A 114 -8.90 -12.39 -16.19
C THR A 114 -9.62 -11.12 -16.67
N LYS A 115 -9.59 -10.04 -15.88
CA LYS A 115 -10.20 -8.75 -16.27
C LYS A 115 -9.51 -8.13 -17.48
N GLU A 116 -8.17 -8.16 -17.55
CA GLU A 116 -7.42 -7.63 -18.69
C GLU A 116 -7.67 -8.49 -19.95
N ALA A 117 -7.67 -9.81 -19.82
CA ALA A 117 -7.99 -10.72 -20.93
C ALA A 117 -9.43 -10.49 -21.47
N ALA A 118 -10.41 -10.30 -20.59
CA ALA A 118 -11.78 -9.99 -20.96
C ALA A 118 -11.92 -8.64 -21.71
N ARG A 119 -10.98 -7.71 -21.50
CA ARG A 119 -10.88 -6.44 -22.22
C ARG A 119 -10.06 -6.53 -23.52
N GLY A 120 -9.60 -7.72 -23.90
CA GLY A 120 -8.73 -7.95 -25.05
C GLY A 120 -7.32 -7.37 -24.89
N ARG A 121 -6.87 -7.15 -23.67
CA ARG A 121 -5.54 -6.58 -23.36
C ARG A 121 -4.55 -7.67 -22.98
N SER A 122 -3.28 -7.47 -23.33
CA SER A 122 -2.19 -8.33 -22.89
C SER A 122 -1.89 -8.12 -21.40
N VAL A 123 -1.67 -9.21 -20.69
CA VAL A 123 -1.26 -9.18 -19.28
C VAL A 123 0.23 -8.83 -19.21
N ARG A 124 0.55 -7.77 -18.48
CA ARG A 124 1.96 -7.33 -18.31
C ARG A 124 2.72 -8.28 -17.38
N VAL A 125 4.03 -8.46 -17.61
CA VAL A 125 4.89 -9.23 -16.70
C VAL A 125 4.89 -8.63 -15.32
N SER A 126 4.89 -7.30 -15.19
CA SER A 126 4.82 -6.62 -13.91
C SER A 126 3.57 -6.96 -13.09
N LEU A 127 2.45 -7.36 -13.74
CA LEU A 127 1.27 -7.85 -13.02
C LEU A 127 1.50 -9.25 -12.43
N LEU A 128 2.38 -10.05 -13.01
CA LEU A 128 2.77 -11.35 -12.46
C LEU A 128 3.76 -11.18 -11.29
N THR A 129 4.74 -10.26 -11.42
CA THR A 129 5.87 -10.14 -10.49
C THR A 129 5.67 -9.11 -9.39
N TYR A 130 4.63 -8.24 -9.43
CA TYR A 130 4.42 -7.24 -8.39
C TYR A 130 4.34 -7.78 -6.95
N PRO A 131 3.90 -9.03 -6.68
CA PRO A 131 3.93 -9.56 -5.32
C PRO A 131 5.35 -9.69 -4.76
N VAL A 132 6.34 -9.92 -5.64
CA VAL A 132 7.76 -9.95 -5.28
C VAL A 132 8.29 -8.55 -4.99
N LEU A 133 7.87 -7.55 -5.77
CA LEU A 133 8.17 -6.14 -5.46
C LEU A 133 7.58 -5.73 -4.12
N MET A 134 6.35 -6.15 -3.80
CA MET A 134 5.76 -5.90 -2.47
C MET A 134 6.53 -6.61 -1.35
N ALA A 135 7.03 -7.83 -1.59
CA ALA A 135 7.92 -8.49 -0.64
C ALA A 135 9.22 -7.71 -0.45
N ALA A 136 9.80 -7.15 -1.52
CA ALA A 136 10.98 -6.30 -1.43
C ALA A 136 10.71 -5.01 -0.63
N ASP A 137 9.55 -4.37 -0.82
CA ASP A 137 9.12 -3.19 -0.05
C ASP A 137 9.12 -3.46 1.46
N ILE A 138 8.69 -4.64 1.85
CA ILE A 138 8.58 -5.06 3.25
C ILE A 138 9.95 -5.48 3.81
N LEU A 139 10.67 -6.35 3.09
CA LEU A 139 11.89 -6.99 3.57
C LEU A 139 13.09 -6.05 3.59
N ALA A 140 13.13 -5.04 2.72
CA ALA A 140 14.22 -4.06 2.66
C ALA A 140 14.44 -3.35 4.00
N TYR A 141 13.40 -3.17 4.79
CA TYR A 141 13.44 -2.42 6.04
C TYR A 141 13.52 -3.29 7.30
N GLY A 142 13.57 -4.61 7.16
CA GLY A 142 13.49 -5.51 8.31
C GLY A 142 12.19 -5.32 9.10
N THR A 143 11.08 -5.15 8.38
CA THR A 143 9.75 -4.89 8.95
C THR A 143 9.27 -6.07 9.79
N ASP A 144 8.77 -5.79 10.99
CA ASP A 144 8.18 -6.80 11.88
C ASP A 144 6.68 -7.00 11.58
N ASP A 145 5.93 -5.89 11.50
CA ASP A 145 4.48 -5.91 11.35
C ASP A 145 4.03 -5.15 10.09
N VAL A 146 3.18 -5.79 9.31
CA VAL A 146 2.58 -5.22 8.10
C VAL A 146 1.07 -5.15 8.30
N PRO A 147 0.53 -3.96 8.62
CA PRO A 147 -0.91 -3.76 8.74
C PRO A 147 -1.57 -3.83 7.37
N VAL A 148 -2.33 -4.87 7.11
CA VAL A 148 -2.98 -5.10 5.81
C VAL A 148 -4.43 -5.55 5.98
N GLY A 149 -5.27 -5.27 4.97
CA GLY A 149 -6.57 -5.91 4.85
C GLY A 149 -6.44 -7.38 4.48
N GLU A 150 -7.52 -8.16 4.68
CA GLU A 150 -7.57 -9.60 4.36
C GLU A 150 -7.15 -9.90 2.91
N ASP A 151 -7.50 -9.03 1.98
CA ASP A 151 -7.16 -9.15 0.56
C ASP A 151 -5.65 -9.04 0.25
N GLN A 152 -4.85 -8.54 1.20
CA GLN A 152 -3.40 -8.43 1.09
C GLN A 152 -2.64 -9.46 1.94
N ALA A 153 -3.33 -10.23 2.78
CA ALA A 153 -2.69 -11.21 3.66
C ALA A 153 -1.83 -12.23 2.87
N GLN A 154 -2.31 -12.68 1.71
CA GLN A 154 -1.57 -13.61 0.84
C GLN A 154 -0.23 -13.02 0.35
N HIS A 155 -0.14 -11.71 0.15
CA HIS A 155 1.12 -11.07 -0.26
C HIS A 155 2.13 -11.04 0.89
N VAL A 156 1.68 -10.81 2.12
CA VAL A 156 2.56 -10.84 3.28
C VAL A 156 3.03 -12.27 3.56
N GLU A 157 2.18 -13.28 3.39
CA GLU A 157 2.60 -14.69 3.47
C GLU A 157 3.66 -15.02 2.41
N LEU A 158 3.52 -14.55 1.18
CA LEU A 158 4.57 -14.69 0.17
C LEU A 158 5.89 -14.02 0.61
N ALA A 159 5.84 -12.82 1.18
CA ALA A 159 7.04 -12.15 1.68
C ALA A 159 7.72 -12.97 2.79
N ARG A 160 6.93 -13.58 3.69
CA ARG A 160 7.41 -14.51 4.72
C ARG A 160 8.11 -15.73 4.10
N ASP A 161 7.45 -16.39 3.14
CA ASP A 161 7.99 -17.58 2.47
C ASP A 161 9.31 -17.28 1.76
N LEU A 162 9.39 -16.14 1.06
CA LEU A 162 10.61 -15.69 0.39
C LEU A 162 11.72 -15.38 1.41
N ALA A 163 11.41 -14.71 2.52
CA ALA A 163 12.37 -14.42 3.58
C ALA A 163 12.92 -15.72 4.22
N VAL A 164 12.03 -16.66 4.56
CA VAL A 164 12.42 -17.95 5.16
C VAL A 164 13.29 -18.75 4.18
N ARG A 165 12.89 -18.86 2.93
CA ARG A 165 13.63 -19.58 1.87
C ARG A 165 15.00 -18.98 1.62
N PHE A 166 15.09 -17.65 1.53
CA PHE A 166 16.35 -16.95 1.38
C PHE A 166 17.27 -17.20 2.55
N ASN A 167 16.78 -17.00 3.78
CA ASN A 167 17.53 -17.19 5.01
C ASN A 167 18.04 -18.63 5.16
N GLN A 168 17.25 -19.64 4.79
CA GLN A 168 17.67 -21.04 4.83
C GLN A 168 18.77 -21.36 3.81
N ARG A 169 18.74 -20.73 2.64
CA ARG A 169 19.67 -21.02 1.55
C ARG A 169 20.97 -20.24 1.66
N TYR A 170 20.91 -18.97 2.07
CA TYR A 170 22.02 -18.02 2.00
C TYR A 170 22.46 -17.46 3.36
N GLY A 171 21.86 -17.92 4.46
CA GLY A 171 22.11 -17.39 5.80
C GLY A 171 21.15 -16.28 6.20
N HIS A 172 21.05 -16.03 7.51
CA HIS A 172 20.09 -15.09 8.07
C HIS A 172 20.33 -13.65 7.57
N THR A 173 19.43 -13.16 6.77
CA THR A 173 19.50 -11.83 6.12
C THR A 173 18.22 -11.02 6.38
N PHE A 174 17.05 -11.64 6.27
CA PHE A 174 15.77 -10.95 6.38
C PHE A 174 15.06 -11.25 7.71
N THR A 175 14.48 -10.21 8.31
CA THR A 175 13.42 -10.37 9.32
C THR A 175 12.19 -10.99 8.65
N VAL A 176 11.56 -11.97 9.31
CA VAL A 176 10.35 -12.62 8.79
C VAL A 176 9.14 -11.82 9.26
N PRO A 177 8.43 -11.10 8.36
CA PRO A 177 7.35 -10.19 8.75
C PRO A 177 6.09 -10.92 9.19
N ARG A 178 5.20 -10.21 9.87
CA ARG A 178 3.86 -10.70 10.26
C ARG A 178 2.78 -9.82 9.63
N ALA A 179 1.72 -10.45 9.11
CA ALA A 179 0.51 -9.72 8.75
C ALA A 179 -0.25 -9.36 10.03
N THR A 180 -0.56 -8.08 10.21
CA THR A 180 -1.43 -7.62 11.29
C THR A 180 -2.77 -7.20 10.69
N LEU A 181 -3.82 -7.99 10.97
CA LEU A 181 -5.17 -7.64 10.59
C LEU A 181 -5.72 -6.64 11.61
N PRO A 182 -6.14 -5.44 11.21
CA PRO A 182 -6.73 -4.49 12.12
C PRO A 182 -8.03 -5.07 12.70
N GLN A 183 -8.13 -5.10 14.02
CA GLN A 183 -9.31 -5.66 14.73
C GLN A 183 -10.59 -4.88 14.42
N VAL A 184 -10.50 -3.61 14.07
CA VAL A 184 -11.62 -2.75 13.67
C VAL A 184 -11.17 -1.81 12.56
N ALA A 185 -11.07 -2.31 11.33
CA ALA A 185 -11.01 -1.41 10.18
C ALA A 185 -12.43 -1.10 9.74
N ALA A 186 -12.82 0.16 9.70
CA ALA A 186 -14.11 0.56 9.14
C ALA A 186 -14.19 0.07 7.69
N ARG A 187 -15.08 -0.87 7.42
CA ARG A 187 -15.29 -1.43 6.08
C ARG A 187 -16.32 -0.58 5.36
N VAL A 188 -15.87 0.51 4.77
CA VAL A 188 -16.76 1.42 4.01
C VAL A 188 -17.11 0.78 2.68
N MET A 189 -18.40 0.58 2.46
CA MET A 189 -18.94 0.00 1.23
C MET A 189 -19.37 1.11 0.26
N ASN A 190 -19.48 0.75 -1.03
CA ASN A 190 -19.96 1.66 -2.07
C ASN A 190 -21.41 2.09 -1.78
N LEU A 191 -21.69 3.39 -1.88
CA LEU A 191 -23.02 3.94 -1.52
C LEU A 191 -24.14 3.52 -2.48
N GLN A 192 -23.82 3.08 -3.71
CA GLN A 192 -24.79 2.60 -4.68
C GLN A 192 -24.86 1.06 -4.74
N GLU A 193 -23.78 0.38 -4.39
CA GLU A 193 -23.65 -1.08 -4.34
C GLU A 193 -23.12 -1.50 -2.97
N PRO A 194 -23.92 -1.49 -1.90
CA PRO A 194 -23.45 -1.63 -0.52
C PRO A 194 -22.91 -3.01 -0.15
N THR A 195 -22.92 -3.96 -1.08
CA THR A 195 -22.26 -5.26 -0.98
C THR A 195 -20.82 -5.24 -1.51
N ARG A 196 -20.41 -4.14 -2.17
CA ARG A 196 -19.07 -3.91 -2.72
C ARG A 196 -18.31 -2.89 -1.90
N LYS A 197 -17.00 -3.15 -1.67
CA LYS A 197 -16.12 -2.18 -1.00
C LYS A 197 -16.00 -0.90 -1.83
N MET A 198 -16.00 0.27 -1.17
CA MET A 198 -15.75 1.56 -1.82
C MET A 198 -14.33 1.59 -2.42
N GLY A 199 -14.24 1.48 -3.74
CA GLY A 199 -12.99 1.37 -4.48
C GLY A 199 -12.63 2.64 -5.23
N LYS A 200 -11.31 2.85 -5.48
CA LYS A 200 -10.77 4.00 -6.22
C LYS A 200 -11.16 3.99 -7.71
N SER A 201 -11.53 2.84 -8.26
CA SER A 201 -11.77 2.61 -9.69
C SER A 201 -13.26 2.42 -10.03
N ASP A 202 -14.17 2.81 -9.15
CA ASP A 202 -15.60 2.75 -9.43
C ASP A 202 -15.99 3.85 -10.42
N ASP A 203 -16.55 3.43 -11.57
CA ASP A 203 -16.96 4.34 -12.65
C ASP A 203 -18.22 5.17 -12.31
N SER A 204 -19.00 4.77 -11.30
CA SER A 204 -20.14 5.55 -10.83
C SER A 204 -19.71 6.58 -9.79
N GLY A 205 -19.48 7.80 -10.18
CA GLY A 205 -19.09 8.90 -9.27
C GLY A 205 -20.03 9.13 -8.07
N LEU A 206 -21.22 8.51 -8.02
CA LEU A 206 -22.18 8.61 -6.92
C LEU A 206 -21.95 7.59 -5.80
N GLY A 207 -21.33 6.47 -6.11
CA GLY A 207 -21.07 5.40 -5.12
C GLY A 207 -19.87 5.61 -4.24
N VAL A 208 -19.00 6.58 -4.57
CA VAL A 208 -17.71 6.79 -3.93
C VAL A 208 -17.59 8.22 -3.41
N VAL A 209 -17.27 8.39 -2.13
CA VAL A 209 -16.90 9.67 -1.55
C VAL A 209 -15.38 9.81 -1.58
N TYR A 210 -14.89 10.82 -2.28
CA TYR A 210 -13.46 11.16 -2.32
C TYR A 210 -13.11 12.15 -1.20
N LEU A 211 -11.86 12.11 -0.72
CA LEU A 211 -11.43 12.99 0.37
C LEU A 211 -11.50 14.49 0.01
N LEU A 212 -11.40 14.80 -1.28
CA LEU A 212 -11.45 16.18 -1.81
C LEU A 212 -12.79 16.51 -2.47
N ASP A 213 -13.85 15.72 -2.23
CA ASP A 213 -15.19 16.11 -2.66
C ASP A 213 -15.67 17.35 -1.90
N GLU A 214 -16.23 18.32 -2.62
CA GLU A 214 -16.87 19.49 -2.02
C GLU A 214 -18.01 19.08 -1.09
N PRO A 215 -18.29 19.81 -0.01
CA PRO A 215 -19.32 19.47 0.97
C PRO A 215 -20.69 19.13 0.37
N ASP A 216 -21.15 19.89 -0.62
CA ASP A 216 -22.44 19.64 -1.29
C ASP A 216 -22.43 18.37 -2.15
N VAL A 217 -21.26 17.98 -2.69
CA VAL A 217 -21.08 16.72 -3.41
C VAL A 217 -21.17 15.55 -2.44
N VAL A 218 -20.54 15.65 -1.26
CA VAL A 218 -20.62 14.64 -0.20
C VAL A 218 -22.08 14.47 0.24
N ARG A 219 -22.79 15.58 0.58
CA ARG A 219 -24.20 15.56 0.94
C ARG A 219 -25.04 14.86 -0.11
N LYS A 220 -24.89 15.25 -1.38
CA LYS A 220 -25.61 14.65 -2.49
C LYS A 220 -25.38 13.15 -2.63
N LYS A 221 -24.12 12.68 -2.48
CA LYS A 221 -23.77 11.27 -2.58
C LYS A 221 -24.38 10.46 -1.43
N VAL A 222 -24.25 10.92 -0.19
CA VAL A 222 -24.80 10.24 0.98
C VAL A 222 -26.33 10.24 0.97
N MET A 223 -26.98 11.36 0.63
CA MET A 223 -28.45 11.41 0.52
C MET A 223 -28.99 10.45 -0.54
N ARG A 224 -28.20 10.15 -1.60
CA ARG A 224 -28.57 9.21 -2.68
C ARG A 224 -28.09 7.79 -2.42
N ALA A 225 -27.45 7.50 -1.28
CA ALA A 225 -27.03 6.15 -0.95
C ALA A 225 -28.22 5.18 -1.01
N VAL A 226 -27.96 4.00 -1.58
CA VAL A 226 -29.00 2.95 -1.71
C VAL A 226 -29.27 2.37 -0.32
N THR A 227 -30.57 2.28 0.01
CA THR A 227 -31.10 1.63 1.18
C THR A 227 -32.27 0.74 0.78
N ASP A 228 -32.70 -0.16 1.65
CA ASP A 228 -33.88 -0.98 1.43
C ASP A 228 -35.19 -0.15 1.44
N SER A 229 -36.34 -0.81 1.17
CA SER A 229 -37.66 -0.21 1.15
C SER A 229 -38.36 -0.16 2.52
N GLY A 230 -37.66 -0.52 3.59
CA GLY A 230 -38.16 -0.50 4.96
C GLY A 230 -38.35 0.92 5.50
N ARG A 231 -38.85 1.01 6.74
CA ARG A 231 -39.02 2.30 7.43
C ARG A 231 -38.21 2.40 8.72
N GLU A 232 -37.94 1.26 9.35
CA GLU A 232 -37.21 1.19 10.62
C GLU A 232 -35.71 1.20 10.38
N VAL A 233 -34.99 1.96 11.19
CA VAL A 233 -33.52 1.97 11.17
C VAL A 233 -33.04 0.85 12.07
N VAL A 234 -32.57 -0.24 11.45
CA VAL A 234 -32.01 -1.42 12.12
C VAL A 234 -30.65 -1.73 11.55
N TYR A 235 -29.69 -2.09 12.40
CA TYR A 235 -28.37 -2.52 11.97
C TYR A 235 -28.37 -4.01 11.64
N ASP A 236 -28.24 -4.32 10.36
CA ASP A 236 -28.13 -5.69 9.83
C ASP A 236 -27.30 -5.67 8.56
N ARG A 237 -26.12 -6.29 8.60
CA ARG A 237 -25.18 -6.32 7.46
C ARG A 237 -25.64 -7.24 6.32
N GLU A 238 -26.37 -8.29 6.64
CA GLU A 238 -26.76 -9.30 5.67
C GLU A 238 -28.04 -8.91 4.94
N GLU A 239 -29.06 -8.54 5.69
CA GLU A 239 -30.39 -8.22 5.15
C GLU A 239 -30.51 -6.73 4.71
N ARG A 240 -29.74 -5.83 5.34
CA ARG A 240 -29.82 -4.37 5.11
C ARG A 240 -28.45 -3.71 4.91
N PRO A 241 -27.65 -4.19 3.94
CA PRO A 241 -26.25 -3.76 3.80
C PRO A 241 -26.10 -2.24 3.56
N GLY A 242 -27.05 -1.61 2.87
CA GLY A 242 -27.00 -0.16 2.62
C GLY A 242 -27.19 0.68 3.87
N LEU A 243 -28.11 0.25 4.74
CA LEU A 243 -28.38 0.92 6.00
C LEU A 243 -27.24 0.68 7.00
N ALA A 244 -26.76 -0.57 7.07
CA ALA A 244 -25.62 -0.94 7.90
C ALA A 244 -24.36 -0.13 7.51
N ASN A 245 -24.08 0.05 6.21
CA ASN A 245 -22.97 0.87 5.73
C ASN A 245 -23.09 2.33 6.20
N LEU A 246 -24.28 2.95 6.16
CA LEU A 246 -24.48 4.32 6.63
C LEU A 246 -24.24 4.44 8.14
N LEU A 247 -24.75 3.49 8.93
CA LEU A 247 -24.55 3.44 10.38
C LEU A 247 -23.05 3.23 10.73
N GLU A 248 -22.34 2.39 10.00
CA GLU A 248 -20.91 2.16 10.18
C GLU A 248 -20.08 3.39 9.81
N ILE A 249 -20.43 4.10 8.75
CA ILE A 249 -19.79 5.37 8.37
C ILE A 249 -20.02 6.40 9.47
N LEU A 250 -21.26 6.58 9.91
CA LEU A 250 -21.60 7.52 10.97
C LEU A 250 -20.87 7.19 12.29
N ALA A 251 -20.90 5.92 12.71
CA ALA A 251 -20.17 5.44 13.87
C ALA A 251 -18.67 5.71 13.79
N SER A 252 -18.10 5.46 12.62
CA SER A 252 -16.67 5.75 12.36
C SER A 252 -16.34 7.24 12.43
N CYS A 253 -17.26 8.11 12.01
CA CYS A 253 -17.06 9.56 12.08
C CYS A 253 -17.21 10.12 13.50
N THR A 254 -18.13 9.55 14.29
CA THR A 254 -18.52 10.08 15.62
C THR A 254 -17.89 9.34 16.80
N GLY A 255 -17.23 8.20 16.57
CA GLY A 255 -16.70 7.32 17.62
C GLY A 255 -17.80 6.47 18.30
N GLY A 256 -18.96 6.32 17.66
CA GLY A 256 -20.11 5.58 18.19
C GLY A 256 -20.07 4.08 17.86
N ASN A 257 -21.16 3.40 18.25
CA ASN A 257 -21.43 2.00 17.91
C ASN A 257 -22.63 1.94 16.94
N PRO A 258 -22.55 1.20 15.82
CA PRO A 258 -23.60 1.15 14.80
C PRO A 258 -24.96 0.66 15.33
N GLU A 259 -24.96 -0.35 16.21
CA GLU A 259 -26.19 -0.89 16.79
C GLU A 259 -26.88 0.15 17.70
N ALA A 260 -26.09 0.87 18.51
CA ALA A 260 -26.63 1.93 19.39
C ALA A 260 -27.18 3.10 18.55
N LEU A 261 -26.49 3.48 17.47
CA LEU A 261 -26.94 4.54 16.57
C LEU A 261 -28.25 4.16 15.84
N ALA A 262 -28.46 2.90 15.49
CA ALA A 262 -29.69 2.44 14.86
C ALA A 262 -30.93 2.80 15.69
N GLY A 263 -30.85 2.68 17.02
CA GLY A 263 -31.95 3.01 17.94
C GLY A 263 -32.25 4.50 18.10
N VAL A 264 -31.42 5.39 17.57
CA VAL A 264 -31.56 6.85 17.69
C VAL A 264 -32.41 7.44 16.56
N TYR A 265 -32.44 6.78 15.38
CA TYR A 265 -33.04 7.33 14.20
C TYR A 265 -34.43 6.78 13.90
N GLU A 266 -35.38 7.66 13.67
CA GLU A 266 -36.76 7.31 13.31
C GLU A 266 -36.96 7.19 11.78
N SER A 267 -36.00 7.66 10.97
CA SER A 267 -36.10 7.63 9.52
C SER A 267 -34.75 7.52 8.81
N TYR A 268 -34.74 6.95 7.61
CA TYR A 268 -33.55 6.92 6.73
C TYR A 268 -33.09 8.31 6.32
N GLY A 269 -34.04 9.26 6.20
CA GLY A 269 -33.73 10.64 5.83
C GLY A 269 -32.89 11.35 6.89
N SER A 270 -33.26 11.22 8.17
CA SER A 270 -32.50 11.80 9.28
C SER A 270 -31.13 11.15 9.42
N LEU A 271 -31.03 9.81 9.35
CA LEU A 271 -29.76 9.10 9.36
C LEU A 271 -28.84 9.56 8.22
N LYS A 272 -29.33 9.63 6.98
CA LYS A 272 -28.55 10.07 5.82
C LYS A 272 -28.04 11.51 5.98
N LYS A 273 -28.89 12.40 6.50
CA LYS A 273 -28.52 13.79 6.73
C LYS A 273 -27.37 13.88 7.75
N ASP A 274 -27.50 13.24 8.90
CA ASP A 274 -26.50 13.30 9.95
C ASP A 274 -25.21 12.58 9.55
N THR A 275 -25.30 11.46 8.80
CA THR A 275 -24.14 10.80 8.19
C THR A 275 -23.41 11.74 7.22
N ALA A 276 -24.16 12.48 6.39
CA ALA A 276 -23.56 13.41 5.43
C ALA A 276 -22.80 14.53 6.14
N GLU A 277 -23.43 15.15 7.17
CA GLU A 277 -22.76 16.21 7.95
C GLU A 277 -21.56 15.67 8.72
N ALA A 278 -21.65 14.48 9.33
CA ALA A 278 -20.52 13.87 10.02
C ALA A 278 -19.34 13.61 9.10
N VAL A 279 -19.59 13.17 7.85
CA VAL A 279 -18.54 12.99 6.85
C VAL A 279 -17.93 14.33 6.42
N VAL A 280 -18.75 15.36 6.19
CA VAL A 280 -18.29 16.72 5.85
C VAL A 280 -17.38 17.26 6.94
N GLU A 281 -17.80 17.17 8.21
CA GLU A 281 -17.01 17.63 9.35
C GLU A 281 -15.69 16.85 9.50
N LEU A 282 -15.71 15.54 9.27
CA LEU A 282 -14.51 14.70 9.30
C LEU A 282 -13.49 15.11 8.24
N LEU A 283 -13.96 15.44 7.02
CA LEU A 283 -13.09 15.76 5.90
C LEU A 283 -12.60 17.21 5.89
N ARG A 284 -13.31 18.13 6.52
CA ARG A 284 -12.97 19.56 6.54
C ARG A 284 -11.51 19.83 6.96
N PRO A 285 -11.01 19.36 8.11
CA PRO A 285 -9.63 19.64 8.51
C PRO A 285 -8.59 19.04 7.57
N VAL A 286 -8.91 17.91 6.91
CA VAL A 286 -8.03 17.30 5.89
C VAL A 286 -7.98 18.18 4.64
N GLN A 287 -9.13 18.69 4.18
CA GLN A 287 -9.22 19.56 3.01
C GLN A 287 -8.55 20.91 3.22
N GLU A 288 -8.70 21.51 4.39
CA GLU A 288 -8.04 22.77 4.76
C GLU A 288 -6.52 22.62 4.79
N ARG A 289 -6.00 21.55 5.43
CA ARG A 289 -4.56 21.24 5.43
C ARG A 289 -4.03 20.91 4.05
N HIS A 290 -4.81 20.13 3.25
CA HIS A 290 -4.44 19.83 1.87
C HIS A 290 -4.31 21.12 1.04
N SER A 291 -5.25 22.07 1.18
CA SER A 291 -5.19 23.35 0.48
C SER A 291 -3.95 24.15 0.88
N ALA A 292 -3.63 24.21 2.16
CA ALA A 292 -2.43 24.88 2.66
C ALA A 292 -1.14 24.24 2.12
N LEU A 293 -1.05 22.91 2.11
CA LEU A 293 0.11 22.18 1.57
C LEU A 293 0.25 22.34 0.05
N CYS A 294 -0.85 22.45 -0.68
CA CYS A 294 -0.82 22.75 -2.11
C CYS A 294 -0.28 24.16 -2.41
N ALA A 295 -0.44 25.10 -1.48
CA ALA A 295 0.13 26.45 -1.60
C ALA A 295 1.65 26.48 -1.32
N ASP A 296 2.19 25.45 -0.67
CA ASP A 296 3.64 25.29 -0.41
C ASP A 296 4.16 23.94 -0.94
N PRO A 297 4.28 23.76 -2.25
CA PRO A 297 4.77 22.51 -2.84
C PRO A 297 6.22 22.20 -2.45
N GLY A 298 7.02 23.21 -2.13
CA GLY A 298 8.42 23.06 -1.71
C GLY A 298 8.54 22.32 -0.38
N TYR A 299 7.63 22.54 0.55
CA TYR A 299 7.56 21.80 1.80
C TYR A 299 7.29 20.30 1.55
N VAL A 300 6.27 19.98 0.75
CA VAL A 300 5.94 18.58 0.43
C VAL A 300 7.10 17.86 -0.26
N GLU A 301 7.74 18.53 -1.23
CA GLU A 301 8.91 17.97 -1.93
C GLU A 301 10.11 17.78 -0.99
N GLY A 302 10.31 18.70 -0.04
CA GLY A 302 11.30 18.55 1.02
C GLY A 302 11.07 17.33 1.89
N VAL A 303 9.85 17.15 2.39
CA VAL A 303 9.47 15.98 3.20
C VAL A 303 9.71 14.68 2.45
N LEU A 304 9.32 14.60 1.17
CA LEU A 304 9.49 13.39 0.37
C LEU A 304 10.95 13.07 0.07
N ARG A 305 11.78 14.09 -0.17
CA ARG A 305 13.23 13.94 -0.34
C ARG A 305 13.89 13.42 0.93
N ASP A 306 13.64 14.08 2.05
CA ASP A 306 14.24 13.73 3.34
C ASP A 306 13.76 12.34 3.80
N GLY A 307 12.50 12.02 3.53
CA GLY A 307 11.93 10.69 3.75
C GLY A 307 12.58 9.62 2.88
N ALA A 308 12.84 9.92 1.60
CA ALA A 308 13.54 8.98 0.71
C ALA A 308 15.00 8.75 1.16
N ASP A 309 15.70 9.79 1.64
CA ASP A 309 17.06 9.66 2.15
C ASP A 309 17.10 8.81 3.44
N LYS A 310 16.16 9.02 4.37
CA LYS A 310 15.98 8.17 5.56
C LYS A 310 15.68 6.72 5.15
N ALA A 311 14.70 6.51 4.27
CA ALA A 311 14.31 5.18 3.81
C ALA A 311 15.48 4.45 3.12
N ARG A 312 16.24 5.12 2.25
CA ARG A 312 17.41 4.57 1.59
C ARG A 312 18.50 4.15 2.59
N ALA A 313 18.76 5.00 3.58
CA ALA A 313 19.72 4.68 4.64
C ALA A 313 19.31 3.44 5.45
N MET A 314 18.00 3.23 5.66
CA MET A 314 17.47 2.06 6.36
C MET A 314 17.47 0.79 5.50
N ALA A 315 17.16 0.89 4.20
CA ALA A 315 17.06 -0.26 3.29
C ALA A 315 18.43 -0.79 2.84
N ARG A 316 19.37 0.12 2.58
CA ARG A 316 20.69 -0.20 2.00
C ARG A 316 21.44 -1.32 2.73
N PRO A 317 21.57 -1.33 4.08
CA PRO A 317 22.30 -2.40 4.79
C PRO A 317 21.72 -3.79 4.52
N THR A 318 20.39 -3.92 4.49
CA THR A 318 19.69 -5.19 4.24
C THR A 318 19.89 -5.64 2.78
N VAL A 319 19.75 -4.72 1.82
CA VAL A 319 19.93 -5.02 0.40
C VAL A 319 21.38 -5.42 0.11
N ASP A 320 22.34 -4.69 0.63
CA ASP A 320 23.75 -5.00 0.43
C ASP A 320 24.15 -6.33 1.14
N ALA A 321 23.55 -6.65 2.28
CA ALA A 321 23.71 -7.96 2.91
C ALA A 321 23.14 -9.08 2.04
N ALA A 322 21.94 -8.89 1.45
CA ALA A 322 21.34 -9.86 0.52
C ALA A 322 22.20 -10.08 -0.73
N TYR A 323 22.78 -9.01 -1.29
CA TYR A 323 23.71 -9.10 -2.43
C TYR A 323 24.95 -9.92 -2.10
N ARG A 324 25.57 -9.67 -0.95
CA ARG A 324 26.74 -10.47 -0.49
C ARG A 324 26.38 -11.92 -0.23
N ALA A 325 25.24 -12.16 0.44
CA ALA A 325 24.81 -13.51 0.79
C ALA A 325 24.56 -14.40 -0.43
N ILE A 326 24.05 -13.83 -1.54
CA ILE A 326 23.85 -14.56 -2.80
C ILE A 326 25.11 -14.71 -3.66
N GLY A 327 26.24 -14.13 -3.22
CA GLY A 327 27.54 -14.25 -3.89
C GLY A 327 27.88 -13.17 -4.90
N LEU A 328 27.13 -12.03 -4.90
CA LEU A 328 27.45 -10.91 -5.78
C LEU A 328 28.60 -10.07 -5.21
N LEU A 329 29.49 -9.62 -6.06
CA LEU A 329 30.60 -8.76 -5.67
C LEU A 329 30.10 -7.41 -5.16
N PRO A 330 30.67 -6.87 -4.08
CA PRO A 330 30.33 -5.53 -3.63
C PRO A 330 30.73 -4.47 -4.67
N ALA A 331 29.93 -3.42 -4.79
CA ALA A 331 30.31 -2.27 -5.62
C ALA A 331 31.56 -1.60 -5.00
N VAL A 332 32.59 -1.41 -5.80
CA VAL A 332 33.78 -0.66 -5.36
C VAL A 332 33.40 0.82 -5.28
N SER A 333 33.35 1.37 -4.07
CA SER A 333 33.20 2.81 -3.90
C SER A 333 34.51 3.49 -4.32
N VAL A 334 34.45 4.36 -5.32
CA VAL A 334 35.58 5.24 -5.68
C VAL A 334 35.61 6.40 -4.67
N SER A 335 35.95 6.10 -3.43
CA SER A 335 36.30 7.11 -2.42
C SER A 335 37.38 6.54 -1.52
N GLY A 336 38.61 7.03 -1.72
CA GLY A 336 39.72 7.07 -0.77
C GLY A 336 40.10 5.77 -0.06
N SER A 337 41.23 5.20 -0.47
CA SER A 337 42.13 4.32 0.27
C SER A 337 41.67 3.94 1.70
N GLU A 338 41.13 2.72 1.88
CA GLU A 338 41.43 1.91 3.08
C GLU A 338 41.11 0.44 2.80
N ALA A 339 42.11 -0.38 3.05
CA ALA A 339 42.18 -1.82 3.35
C ALA A 339 41.35 -2.76 2.44
N VAL A 340 42.02 -3.35 1.50
CA VAL A 340 41.65 -4.65 0.90
C VAL A 340 41.80 -5.69 2.03
N ASP A 341 40.66 -6.19 2.52
CA ASP A 341 40.63 -7.35 3.41
C ASP A 341 40.95 -8.60 2.58
N THR A 342 42.16 -9.13 2.74
CA THR A 342 42.70 -10.25 1.93
C THR A 342 42.49 -11.61 2.59
N ASP A 343 41.44 -11.78 3.40
CA ASP A 343 41.12 -13.07 3.99
C ASP A 343 40.02 -13.84 3.24
N VAL A 344 40.28 -14.12 1.97
CA VAL A 344 39.61 -15.25 1.28
C VAL A 344 40.63 -16.39 1.23
N VAL A 345 40.60 -17.23 2.25
CA VAL A 345 41.30 -18.53 2.20
C VAL A 345 40.59 -19.40 1.15
N ASP A 346 41.27 -19.57 0.03
CA ASP A 346 40.89 -20.53 -1.01
C ASP A 346 40.99 -21.95 -0.46
N THR A 347 39.87 -22.51 0.01
CA THR A 347 39.74 -23.96 0.23
C THR A 347 39.24 -24.59 -1.03
N GLY A 348 40.18 -25.02 -1.87
CA GLY A 348 39.93 -25.74 -3.11
C GLY A 348 39.02 -26.96 -2.89
N VAL A 349 37.81 -26.90 -3.40
CA VAL A 349 36.98 -28.07 -3.75
C VAL A 349 36.74 -28.00 -5.24
N VAL A 350 37.44 -28.88 -5.95
CA VAL A 350 37.21 -29.11 -7.39
C VAL A 350 35.91 -29.88 -7.53
N ASP A 351 34.83 -29.22 -7.95
CA ASP A 351 33.62 -29.92 -8.39
C ASP A 351 33.58 -29.91 -9.94
N THR A 352 33.72 -31.09 -10.51
CA THR A 352 33.56 -31.36 -11.90
C THR A 352 32.13 -31.68 -12.24
N GLY A 353 31.34 -30.67 -12.61
CA GLY A 353 29.95 -30.86 -13.09
C GLY A 353 29.55 -29.76 -14.05
N ALA A 354 30.05 -29.83 -15.30
CA ALA A 354 29.63 -28.93 -16.36
C ALA A 354 28.17 -29.23 -16.79
N VAL A 355 27.30 -28.25 -16.66
CA VAL A 355 26.13 -28.14 -17.52
C VAL A 355 26.27 -26.87 -18.34
N ASP A 356 26.58 -27.06 -19.58
CA ASP A 356 26.71 -26.04 -20.61
C ASP A 356 25.32 -25.51 -20.98
N THR A 357 24.99 -24.30 -20.64
CA THR A 357 23.92 -23.53 -21.27
C THR A 357 24.49 -22.28 -21.90
N GLY A 358 24.94 -22.47 -23.15
CA GLY A 358 25.45 -21.41 -24.01
C GLY A 358 24.39 -20.32 -24.25
N VAL A 359 24.65 -19.14 -23.71
CA VAL A 359 24.13 -17.88 -24.25
C VAL A 359 25.29 -17.00 -24.59
N ALA A 360 25.71 -17.06 -25.86
CA ALA A 360 26.68 -16.15 -26.45
C ALA A 360 25.98 -14.81 -26.72
N LEU A 361 26.33 -13.77 -25.98
CA LEU A 361 26.08 -12.38 -26.37
C LEU A 361 27.05 -11.99 -27.44
N ASN A 362 26.61 -12.01 -28.71
CA ASN A 362 27.37 -11.49 -29.86
C ASN A 362 27.24 -9.95 -29.86
N ALA A 363 28.31 -9.27 -29.45
CA ALA A 363 28.50 -7.86 -29.69
C ALA A 363 29.37 -7.74 -30.96
N ALA A 364 28.79 -7.43 -32.12
CA ALA A 364 29.37 -6.73 -33.25
C ALA A 364 28.47 -6.80 -34.50
N ARG A 365 27.75 -5.75 -34.78
CA ARG A 365 27.70 -4.91 -36.02
C ARG A 365 26.50 -3.98 -35.98
#